data_74e86e4e6a4bc40da717db746fd3ca6a
#
_entry.id   74e86e4e6a4bc40da717db746fd3ca6a
#
_cell.length_a   1.000
_cell.length_b   1.000
_cell.length_c   1.000
_cell.angle_alpha   90.00
_cell.angle_beta   90.00
_cell.angle_gamma   90.00
#
_symmetry.space_group_name_H-M   'P 1'
#
loop_
_entity.id
_entity.type
_entity.pdbx_description
1 polymer ?
#
loop_
_entity_poly.entity_id
_entity_poly.type
_entity_poly.pdbx_seq_one_letter_code
_entity_poly.pdbx_strand_id
1 'polypeptide(L)'
;MSGYIMDLRKIVGHRPLLQVGASVIVEDRQGRILLQLRSDNHCWGYAGGSVELDEEVEAAAKRELLEETGLIAHNMELFGVFSGKDMHYVYPNGDEVSCIDIVYLCKEYSGQLVCQIGEVDDLQFFKADQIPDNISPPVYTAIQKWVQGKLNK
;
A
#
# COMPACT_ATOMS: atom_id res chain seq x y z
N MET A 1 10.39 -11.28 -8.76
CA MET A 1 9.04 -11.60 -8.31
C MET A 1 8.20 -12.12 -9.45
N SER A 2 7.50 -13.22 -9.27
CA SER A 2 6.51 -13.71 -10.21
C SER A 2 5.13 -13.13 -9.84
N GLY A 3 4.18 -13.24 -10.74
CA GLY A 3 2.83 -12.76 -10.54
C GLY A 3 2.24 -12.25 -11.84
N TYR A 4 0.94 -12.00 -11.85
CA TYR A 4 0.22 -11.63 -13.06
C TYR A 4 0.79 -10.38 -13.73
N ILE A 5 1.00 -9.31 -12.99
CA ILE A 5 1.51 -8.05 -13.54
C ILE A 5 2.92 -8.21 -14.07
N MET A 6 3.79 -8.91 -13.35
CA MET A 6 5.18 -9.13 -13.80
C MET A 6 5.24 -10.01 -15.04
N ASP A 7 4.38 -11.02 -15.12
CA ASP A 7 4.28 -11.86 -16.32
C ASP A 7 3.79 -11.07 -17.52
N LEU A 8 2.78 -10.21 -17.31
CA LEU A 8 2.26 -9.35 -18.35
C LEU A 8 3.30 -8.34 -18.82
N ARG A 9 4.12 -7.81 -17.92
CA ARG A 9 5.22 -6.88 -18.25
C ARG A 9 6.22 -7.47 -19.22
N LYS A 10 6.47 -8.76 -19.15
CA LYS A 10 7.37 -9.46 -20.09
C LYS A 10 6.87 -9.37 -21.53
N ILE A 11 5.57 -9.21 -21.71
CA ILE A 11 4.93 -9.13 -23.04
C ILE A 11 4.78 -7.68 -23.48
N VAL A 12 4.27 -6.80 -22.59
CA VAL A 12 3.89 -5.42 -22.94
C VAL A 12 4.96 -4.38 -22.61
N GLY A 13 5.99 -4.75 -21.85
CA GLY A 13 7.06 -3.83 -21.45
C GLY A 13 6.55 -2.75 -20.49
N HIS A 14 6.95 -1.49 -20.70
CA HIS A 14 6.64 -0.37 -19.84
C HIS A 14 5.31 0.34 -20.14
N ARG A 15 4.53 -0.17 -21.08
CA ARG A 15 3.24 0.44 -21.45
C ARG A 15 2.33 0.59 -20.24
N PRO A 16 1.50 1.66 -20.19
CA PRO A 16 0.57 1.83 -19.07
C PRO A 16 -0.34 0.63 -18.92
N LEU A 17 -0.44 0.11 -17.70
CA LEU A 17 -1.36 -0.95 -17.33
C LEU A 17 -2.37 -0.46 -16.32
N LEU A 18 -3.61 -0.89 -16.46
CA LEU A 18 -4.61 -0.74 -15.42
C LEU A 18 -4.32 -1.84 -14.38
N GLN A 19 -3.90 -1.42 -13.19
CA GLN A 19 -3.49 -2.36 -12.14
C GLN A 19 -4.41 -2.26 -10.94
N VAL A 20 -4.93 -3.40 -10.49
CA VAL A 20 -5.72 -3.45 -9.27
C VAL A 20 -4.81 -3.78 -8.10
N GLY A 21 -4.79 -2.88 -7.12
CA GLY A 21 -4.05 -3.05 -5.87
C GLY A 21 -4.98 -3.32 -4.71
N ALA A 22 -4.47 -4.04 -3.73
CA ALA A 22 -5.13 -4.27 -2.45
C ALA A 22 -4.17 -3.85 -1.35
N SER A 23 -4.62 -2.97 -0.46
CA SER A 23 -3.75 -2.30 0.50
C SER A 23 -4.39 -2.23 1.88
N VAL A 24 -3.54 -2.03 2.90
CA VAL A 24 -4.01 -1.95 4.29
C VAL A 24 -3.39 -0.75 4.99
N ILE A 25 -4.24 0.12 5.49
CA ILE A 25 -3.86 1.12 6.48
C ILE A 25 -3.99 0.46 7.84
N VAL A 26 -2.87 0.25 8.51
CA VAL A 26 -2.84 -0.26 9.89
C VAL A 26 -2.80 0.93 10.85
N GLU A 27 -3.74 0.94 11.77
CA GLU A 27 -3.82 1.99 12.79
C GLU A 27 -3.65 1.35 14.16
N ASP A 28 -2.71 1.86 14.95
CA ASP A 28 -2.45 1.33 16.28
C ASP A 28 -3.42 1.93 17.33
N ARG A 29 -3.29 1.47 18.59
CA ARG A 29 -4.15 1.92 19.68
C ARG A 29 -4.00 3.41 20.01
N GLN A 30 -2.89 4.03 19.58
CA GLN A 30 -2.63 5.45 19.76
C GLN A 30 -3.11 6.28 18.57
N GLY A 31 -3.81 5.67 17.61
CA GLY A 31 -4.33 6.36 16.43
C GLY A 31 -3.27 6.73 15.40
N ARG A 32 -2.15 5.99 15.37
CA ARG A 32 -1.04 6.24 14.43
C ARG A 32 -1.12 5.27 13.25
N ILE A 33 -0.71 5.74 12.09
CA ILE A 33 -0.67 4.94 10.86
C ILE A 33 0.69 4.27 10.69
N LEU A 34 0.69 2.99 10.28
CA LEU A 34 1.91 2.30 9.91
C LEU A 34 2.30 2.65 8.49
N LEU A 35 3.51 3.15 8.31
CA LEU A 35 4.08 3.39 7.00
C LEU A 35 5.38 2.62 6.84
N GLN A 36 5.65 2.22 5.61
CA GLN A 36 6.88 1.56 5.21
C GLN A 36 7.68 2.47 4.27
N LEU A 37 9.00 2.47 4.45
CA LEU A 37 9.91 3.16 3.55
C LEU A 37 10.28 2.20 2.42
N ARG A 38 9.90 2.55 1.19
CA ARG A 38 10.14 1.70 0.03
C ARG A 38 11.59 1.79 -0.42
N SER A 39 12.18 0.64 -0.72
CA SER A 39 13.56 0.59 -1.22
C SER A 39 13.69 1.16 -2.64
N ASP A 40 12.64 1.04 -3.47
CA ASP A 40 12.70 1.42 -4.88
C ASP A 40 12.68 2.94 -5.12
N ASN A 41 11.83 3.68 -4.41
CA ASN A 41 11.69 5.13 -4.60
C ASN A 41 12.05 5.96 -3.37
N HIS A 42 12.44 5.32 -2.26
CA HIS A 42 12.79 5.97 -0.98
C HIS A 42 11.66 6.84 -0.43
N CYS A 43 10.42 6.44 -0.68
CA CYS A 43 9.22 7.13 -0.21
C CYS A 43 8.43 6.24 0.75
N TRP A 44 7.67 6.89 1.64
CA TRP A 44 6.82 6.22 2.61
C TRP A 44 5.44 5.93 2.01
N GLY A 45 4.85 4.80 2.41
CA GLY A 45 3.49 4.43 2.05
C GLY A 45 2.98 3.31 2.94
N TYR A 46 1.68 3.04 2.84
CA TYR A 46 1.12 1.87 3.52
C TYR A 46 1.41 0.59 2.75
N ALA A 47 1.18 -0.57 3.37
CA ALA A 47 1.41 -1.87 2.75
C ALA A 47 0.34 -2.18 1.71
N GLY A 48 0.75 -2.80 0.62
CA GLY A 48 -0.17 -3.23 -0.44
C GLY A 48 0.57 -3.71 -1.67
N GLY A 49 -0.18 -4.27 -2.60
CA GLY A 49 0.36 -4.76 -3.86
C GLY A 49 -0.74 -5.26 -4.77
N SER A 50 -0.32 -5.85 -5.89
CA SER A 50 -1.24 -6.32 -6.94
C SER A 50 -2.10 -7.49 -6.48
N VAL A 51 -3.38 -7.44 -6.85
CA VAL A 51 -4.27 -8.58 -6.74
C VAL A 51 -3.90 -9.56 -7.86
N GLU A 52 -3.78 -10.84 -7.52
CA GLU A 52 -3.48 -11.90 -8.48
C GLU A 52 -4.77 -12.44 -9.11
N LEU A 53 -4.62 -13.16 -10.23
CA LEU A 53 -5.77 -13.79 -10.90
C LEU A 53 -6.53 -14.68 -9.91
N ASP A 54 -7.85 -14.52 -9.88
CA ASP A 54 -8.77 -15.29 -9.05
C ASP A 54 -8.57 -15.11 -7.53
N GLU A 55 -7.75 -14.17 -7.12
CA GLU A 55 -7.53 -13.86 -5.71
C GLU A 55 -8.60 -12.87 -5.22
N GLU A 56 -9.19 -13.15 -4.06
CA GLU A 56 -10.08 -12.19 -3.42
C GLU A 56 -9.29 -10.97 -2.95
N VAL A 57 -9.85 -9.78 -3.12
CA VAL A 57 -9.16 -8.53 -2.79
C VAL A 57 -8.76 -8.47 -1.32
N GLU A 58 -9.66 -8.88 -0.42
CA GLU A 58 -9.36 -8.89 1.02
C GLU A 58 -8.21 -9.84 1.35
N ALA A 59 -8.18 -11.01 0.71
CA ALA A 59 -7.09 -11.97 0.87
C ALA A 59 -5.77 -11.42 0.35
N ALA A 60 -5.79 -10.72 -0.79
CA ALA A 60 -4.61 -10.06 -1.34
C ALA A 60 -4.07 -9.01 -0.38
N ALA A 61 -4.94 -8.20 0.21
CA ALA A 61 -4.55 -7.17 1.18
C ALA A 61 -3.86 -7.80 2.40
N LYS A 62 -4.42 -8.86 2.96
CA LYS A 62 -3.82 -9.60 4.09
C LYS A 62 -2.47 -10.19 3.72
N ARG A 63 -2.37 -10.78 2.54
CA ARG A 63 -1.12 -11.38 2.05
C ARG A 63 -0.02 -10.35 1.92
N GLU A 64 -0.31 -9.22 1.28
CA GLU A 64 0.66 -8.14 1.10
C GLU A 64 1.10 -7.54 2.44
N LEU A 65 0.17 -7.37 3.38
CA LEU A 65 0.50 -6.87 4.71
C LEU A 65 1.50 -7.80 5.40
N LEU A 66 1.24 -9.10 5.37
CA LEU A 66 2.12 -10.10 6.00
C LEU A 66 3.49 -10.10 5.33
N GLU A 67 3.55 -10.11 3.99
CA GLU A 67 4.81 -10.14 3.26
C GLU A 67 5.67 -8.90 3.53
N GLU A 68 5.06 -7.72 3.55
CA GLU A 68 5.81 -6.47 3.65
C GLU A 68 6.12 -6.04 5.07
N THR A 69 5.30 -6.42 6.04
CA THR A 69 5.40 -5.90 7.42
C THR A 69 5.54 -6.96 8.50
N GLY A 70 5.21 -8.20 8.21
CA GLY A 70 5.15 -9.27 9.21
C GLY A 70 3.87 -9.29 10.03
N LEU A 71 2.93 -8.36 9.78
CA LEU A 71 1.68 -8.29 10.54
C LEU A 71 0.58 -9.15 9.92
N ILE A 72 -0.26 -9.70 10.80
CA ILE A 72 -1.41 -10.52 10.46
C ILE A 72 -2.67 -9.72 10.79
N ALA A 73 -3.46 -9.39 9.78
CA ALA A 73 -4.72 -8.68 9.97
C ALA A 73 -5.79 -9.65 10.48
N HIS A 74 -6.48 -9.28 11.56
CA HIS A 74 -7.57 -10.08 12.13
C HIS A 74 -8.94 -9.54 11.73
N ASN A 75 -9.07 -8.22 11.59
CA ASN A 75 -10.31 -7.59 11.16
C ASN A 75 -9.99 -6.38 10.31
N MET A 76 -10.64 -6.27 9.16
CA MET A 76 -10.45 -5.15 8.25
C MET A 76 -11.80 -4.64 7.79
N GLU A 77 -11.89 -3.32 7.63
CA GLU A 77 -13.06 -2.69 7.02
C GLU A 77 -12.63 -1.90 5.78
N LEU A 78 -13.49 -1.82 4.79
CA LEU A 78 -13.18 -1.06 3.59
C LEU A 78 -13.03 0.42 3.94
N PHE A 79 -11.86 0.97 3.64
CA PHE A 79 -11.57 2.39 3.84
C PHE A 79 -11.97 3.21 2.60
N GLY A 80 -11.63 2.71 1.42
CA GLY A 80 -11.99 3.35 0.17
C GLY A 80 -11.41 2.66 -1.05
N VAL A 81 -11.92 3.09 -2.22
CA VAL A 81 -11.40 2.68 -3.52
C VAL A 81 -10.88 3.95 -4.20
N PHE A 82 -9.61 3.95 -4.58
CA PHE A 82 -8.93 5.12 -5.14
C PHE A 82 -8.53 4.85 -6.58
N SER A 83 -8.90 5.74 -7.49
CA SER A 83 -8.62 5.62 -8.92
C SER A 83 -8.58 6.98 -9.57
N GLY A 84 -8.25 7.04 -10.84
CA GLY A 84 -8.25 8.27 -11.62
C GLY A 84 -6.85 8.86 -11.77
N LYS A 85 -6.80 10.15 -12.13
CA LYS A 85 -5.55 10.84 -12.47
C LYS A 85 -4.49 10.78 -11.36
N ASP A 86 -4.91 10.92 -10.11
CA ASP A 86 -3.99 10.94 -8.97
C ASP A 86 -3.37 9.58 -8.68
N MET A 87 -3.90 8.53 -9.34
CA MET A 87 -3.42 7.16 -9.20
C MET A 87 -2.56 6.70 -10.37
N HIS A 88 -2.17 7.64 -11.25
CA HIS A 88 -1.25 7.38 -12.34
C HIS A 88 0.19 7.52 -11.84
N TYR A 89 1.02 6.54 -12.12
CA TYR A 89 2.40 6.55 -11.61
C TYR A 89 3.36 5.85 -12.57
N VAL A 90 4.57 6.38 -12.66
CA VAL A 90 5.68 5.75 -13.38
C VAL A 90 6.73 5.35 -12.34
N TYR A 91 6.98 4.05 -12.23
CA TYR A 91 7.97 3.51 -11.31
C TYR A 91 9.39 3.88 -11.76
N PRO A 92 10.39 3.84 -10.84
CA PRO A 92 11.77 4.16 -11.20
C PRO A 92 12.33 3.33 -12.35
N ASN A 93 11.84 2.10 -12.55
CA ASN A 93 12.27 1.24 -13.66
C ASN A 93 11.57 1.55 -14.98
N GLY A 94 10.66 2.54 -15.01
CA GLY A 94 9.93 2.96 -16.21
C GLY A 94 8.56 2.30 -16.39
N ASP A 95 8.19 1.33 -15.55
CA ASP A 95 6.86 0.73 -15.60
C ASP A 95 5.80 1.78 -15.25
N GLU A 96 4.76 1.86 -16.09
CA GLU A 96 3.70 2.84 -15.95
C GLU A 96 2.39 2.17 -15.57
N VAL A 97 1.66 2.74 -14.62
CA VAL A 97 0.39 2.18 -14.14
C VAL A 97 -0.67 3.27 -14.02
N SER A 98 -1.91 2.90 -14.26
CA SER A 98 -3.10 3.59 -13.77
C SER A 98 -3.68 2.66 -12.71
N CYS A 99 -3.52 3.02 -11.45
CA CYS A 99 -3.83 2.12 -10.33
C CYS A 99 -5.25 2.30 -9.85
N ILE A 100 -5.93 1.18 -9.58
CA ILE A 100 -7.16 1.15 -8.79
C ILE A 100 -6.78 0.50 -7.47
N ASP A 101 -6.70 1.28 -6.40
CA ASP A 101 -6.26 0.80 -5.09
C ASP A 101 -7.45 0.63 -4.17
N ILE A 102 -7.66 -0.61 -3.74
CA ILE A 102 -8.72 -0.96 -2.80
C ILE A 102 -8.07 -1.02 -1.42
N VAL A 103 -8.37 -0.04 -0.57
CA VAL A 103 -7.69 0.17 0.70
C VAL A 103 -8.58 -0.21 1.86
N TYR A 104 -8.07 -1.08 2.72
CA TYR A 104 -8.73 -1.48 3.97
C TYR A 104 -8.09 -0.77 5.16
N LEU A 105 -8.90 -0.56 6.20
CA LEU A 105 -8.43 -0.07 7.50
C LEU A 105 -8.40 -1.24 8.47
N CYS A 106 -7.27 -1.45 9.14
CA CYS A 106 -7.07 -2.54 10.09
C CYS A 106 -6.60 -1.99 11.44
N LYS A 107 -7.40 -2.23 12.47
CA LYS A 107 -7.08 -1.84 13.85
C LYS A 107 -6.82 -3.06 14.73
N GLU A 108 -7.13 -4.26 14.25
CA GLU A 108 -6.94 -5.52 14.98
C GLU A 108 -5.96 -6.40 14.22
N TYR A 109 -4.78 -6.50 14.74
CA TYR A 109 -3.68 -7.23 14.10
C TYR A 109 -2.78 -7.86 15.16
N SER A 110 -1.95 -8.80 14.72
CA SER A 110 -0.91 -9.43 15.55
C SER A 110 0.37 -9.60 14.73
N GLY A 111 1.38 -10.20 15.34
CA GLY A 111 2.67 -10.40 14.71
C GLY A 111 3.68 -9.33 15.12
N GLN A 112 4.86 -9.41 14.53
CA GLN A 112 5.96 -8.49 14.80
C GLN A 112 6.37 -7.79 13.51
N LEU A 113 6.72 -6.52 13.60
CA LEU A 113 7.20 -5.76 12.45
C LEU A 113 8.53 -6.32 11.95
N VAL A 114 8.53 -6.75 10.70
CA VAL A 114 9.71 -7.27 10.01
C VAL A 114 9.72 -6.69 8.60
N CYS A 115 10.78 -5.98 8.25
CA CYS A 115 10.93 -5.43 6.90
C CYS A 115 11.14 -6.54 5.88
N GLN A 116 10.42 -6.50 4.77
CA GLN A 116 10.65 -7.40 3.65
C GLN A 116 11.99 -7.07 2.99
N ILE A 117 12.89 -8.05 2.97
CA ILE A 117 14.24 -7.88 2.44
C ILE A 117 14.19 -7.45 0.97
N GLY A 118 14.90 -6.35 0.64
CA GLY A 118 15.02 -5.84 -0.73
C GLY A 118 13.85 -4.97 -1.20
N GLU A 119 12.78 -4.87 -0.42
CA GLU A 119 11.61 -4.08 -0.79
C GLU A 119 11.24 -3.00 0.23
N VAL A 120 11.48 -3.27 1.51
CA VAL A 120 11.14 -2.36 2.62
C VAL A 120 12.37 -2.07 3.45
N ASP A 121 12.75 -0.80 3.56
CA ASP A 121 13.94 -0.38 4.31
C ASP A 121 13.61 -0.06 5.77
N ASP A 122 12.40 0.39 6.07
CA ASP A 122 11.99 0.77 7.43
C ASP A 122 10.48 0.67 7.59
N LEU A 123 10.04 0.49 8.83
CA LEU A 123 8.64 0.44 9.24
C LEU A 123 8.46 1.28 10.50
N GLN A 124 7.56 2.27 10.45
CA GLN A 124 7.29 3.15 11.59
C GLN A 124 5.82 3.54 11.66
N PHE A 125 5.33 3.78 12.88
CA PHE A 125 4.02 4.38 13.11
C PHE A 125 4.15 5.90 13.21
N PHE A 126 3.22 6.61 12.57
CA PHE A 126 3.22 8.08 12.52
C PHE A 126 1.87 8.62 12.99
N LYS A 127 1.90 9.71 13.75
CA LYS A 127 0.69 10.47 14.07
C LYS A 127 0.21 11.24 12.84
N ALA A 128 -1.08 11.57 12.79
CA ALA A 128 -1.66 12.29 11.66
C ALA A 128 -1.01 13.65 11.39
N ASP A 129 -0.47 14.31 12.42
CA ASP A 129 0.22 15.59 12.29
C ASP A 129 1.75 15.45 12.11
N GLN A 130 2.24 14.21 11.96
CA GLN A 130 3.67 13.92 11.83
C GLN A 130 3.99 13.04 10.61
N ILE A 131 3.11 13.06 9.62
CA ILE A 131 3.33 12.31 8.37
C ILE A 131 4.56 12.87 7.64
N PRO A 132 5.50 12.01 7.20
CA PRO A 132 6.67 12.50 6.48
C PRO A 132 6.31 13.15 5.15
N ASP A 133 7.16 14.04 4.64
CA ASP A 133 6.91 14.77 3.40
C ASP A 133 7.07 13.89 2.15
N ASN A 134 7.97 12.90 2.21
CA ASN A 134 8.27 12.03 1.09
C ASN A 134 7.32 10.82 1.04
N ILE A 135 6.05 11.10 0.75
CA ILE A 135 5.04 10.07 0.57
C ILE A 135 5.05 9.60 -0.89
N SER A 136 4.93 8.29 -1.08
CA SER A 136 4.85 7.71 -2.42
C SER A 136 3.59 8.24 -3.14
N PRO A 137 3.73 8.77 -4.38
CA PRO A 137 2.59 9.42 -5.05
C PRO A 137 1.32 8.58 -5.15
N PRO A 138 1.36 7.28 -5.46
CA PRO A 138 0.12 6.49 -5.58
C PRO A 138 -0.68 6.35 -4.30
N VAL A 139 -0.05 6.53 -3.12
CA VAL A 139 -0.74 6.35 -1.84
C VAL A 139 -1.10 7.67 -1.17
N TYR A 140 -0.71 8.78 -1.76
CA TYR A 140 -0.89 10.11 -1.18
C TYR A 140 -2.36 10.42 -0.88
N THR A 141 -3.25 10.18 -1.84
CA THR A 141 -4.67 10.52 -1.71
C THR A 141 -5.33 9.77 -0.55
N ALA A 142 -5.07 8.47 -0.43
CA ALA A 142 -5.64 7.68 0.66
C ALA A 142 -5.09 8.13 2.02
N ILE A 143 -3.79 8.42 2.10
CA ILE A 143 -3.18 8.91 3.34
C ILE A 143 -3.78 10.26 3.74
N GLN A 144 -3.99 11.16 2.80
CA GLN A 144 -4.62 12.47 3.08
C GLN A 144 -6.05 12.31 3.61
N LYS A 145 -6.82 11.38 3.03
CA LYS A 145 -8.16 11.09 3.54
C LYS A 145 -8.11 10.60 4.98
N TRP A 146 -7.16 9.72 5.30
CA TRP A 146 -6.97 9.22 6.66
C TRP A 146 -6.59 10.36 7.62
N VAL A 147 -5.64 11.21 7.22
CA VAL A 147 -5.18 12.36 8.02
C VAL A 147 -6.34 13.30 8.32
N GLN A 148 -7.13 13.66 7.29
CA GLN A 148 -8.27 14.55 7.46
C GLN A 148 -9.32 13.96 8.39
N GLY A 149 -9.57 12.68 8.30
CA GLY A 149 -10.48 11.99 9.21
C GLY A 149 -10.04 12.04 10.66
N LYS A 150 -8.74 12.04 10.92
CA LYS A 150 -8.16 12.14 12.27
C LYS A 150 -8.19 13.58 12.80
N LEU A 151 -7.81 14.54 11.98
CA LEU A 151 -7.68 15.94 12.41
C LEU A 151 -9.04 16.66 12.56
N ASN A 152 -10.08 16.16 11.90
CA ASN A 152 -11.43 16.75 11.95
C ASN A 152 -12.33 16.14 13.03
N LYS A 153 -11.78 15.32 13.89
CA LYS A 153 -12.52 14.73 15.03
C LYS A 153 -12.44 15.59 16.28
#